data_6891f473200ed89cab236c6df0f04400
#
_entry.id   6891f473200ed89cab236c6df0f04400
#
_cell.length_a   1.000
_cell.length_b   1.000
_cell.length_c   1.000
_cell.angle_alpha   90.00
_cell.angle_beta   90.00
_cell.angle_gamma   90.00
#
_symmetry.space_group_name_H-M   'P 1'
#
loop_
_entity.id
_entity.type
_entity.pdbx_description
1 polymer ?
#
loop_
_entity_poly.entity_id
_entity_poly.type
_entity_poly.pdbx_seq_one_letter_code
_entity_poly.pdbx_strand_id
1 'polypeptide(L)'
;MVKNNRYLVLELAQHAINAVRGDRLVAQAASDAHFEPPLHVVAIGKAAAAMAAGVQRVLHKQIRRTLIITKRGHNSPWSKALRQAEIIQAGHPIPTRESLAAGERLLQWMEDAEQDARFLFLISGGASSLVEAPV
;
A
#
# COMPACT_ATOMS: atom_id res chain seq x y z
N MET A 1 -18.88 11.78 -36.51
CA MET A 1 -17.44 11.41 -36.35
C MET A 1 -16.83 11.90 -35.04
N VAL A 2 -17.05 13.07 -34.53
CA VAL A 2 -16.45 13.62 -33.28
C VAL A 2 -16.85 12.84 -32.00
N LYS A 3 -18.09 12.32 -31.91
CA LYS A 3 -18.53 11.52 -30.73
C LYS A 3 -17.76 10.21 -30.57
N ASN A 4 -17.35 9.59 -31.66
CA ASN A 4 -16.65 8.28 -31.62
C ASN A 4 -15.21 8.43 -31.07
N ASN A 5 -14.51 9.51 -31.41
CA ASN A 5 -13.14 9.76 -30.95
C ASN A 5 -13.08 10.04 -29.43
N ARG A 6 -14.08 10.72 -28.87
CA ARG A 6 -14.14 10.99 -27.43
C ARG A 6 -14.29 9.69 -26.61
N TYR A 7 -15.17 8.79 -27.05
CA TYR A 7 -15.34 7.49 -26.39
C TYR A 7 -14.06 6.66 -26.44
N LEU A 8 -13.42 6.60 -27.62
CA LEU A 8 -12.16 5.87 -27.79
C LEU A 8 -11.06 6.43 -26.87
N VAL A 9 -10.91 7.75 -26.79
CA VAL A 9 -9.92 8.39 -25.90
C VAL A 9 -10.21 8.07 -24.42
N LEU A 10 -11.46 8.10 -24.00
CA LEU A 10 -11.85 7.77 -22.63
C LEU A 10 -11.60 6.30 -22.33
N GLU A 11 -11.92 5.39 -23.24
CA GLU A 11 -11.61 3.96 -23.09
C GLU A 11 -10.10 3.71 -22.98
N LEU A 12 -9.32 4.30 -23.84
CA LEU A 12 -7.85 4.19 -23.82
C LEU A 12 -7.27 4.72 -22.49
N ALA A 13 -7.75 5.90 -22.04
CA ALA A 13 -7.34 6.45 -20.77
C ALA A 13 -7.71 5.54 -19.59
N GLN A 14 -8.93 4.99 -19.59
CA GLN A 14 -9.38 4.06 -18.55
C GLN A 14 -8.56 2.76 -18.56
N HIS A 15 -8.24 2.22 -19.72
CA HIS A 15 -7.39 1.04 -19.84
C HIS A 15 -5.97 1.31 -19.32
N ALA A 16 -5.38 2.45 -19.68
CA ALA A 16 -4.07 2.86 -19.20
C ALA A 16 -4.03 3.00 -17.67
N ILE A 17 -5.03 3.69 -17.08
CA ILE A 17 -5.16 3.83 -15.62
C ILE A 17 -5.31 2.45 -14.96
N ASN A 18 -6.17 1.59 -15.51
CA ASN A 18 -6.40 0.26 -14.97
C ASN A 18 -5.16 -0.64 -15.04
N ALA A 19 -4.32 -0.48 -16.08
CA ALA A 19 -3.09 -1.25 -16.25
C ALA A 19 -2.04 -0.95 -15.17
N VAL A 20 -2.01 0.28 -14.66
CA VAL A 20 -1.04 0.72 -13.64
C VAL A 20 -1.62 0.78 -12.22
N ARG A 21 -2.79 0.22 -11.99
CA ARG A 21 -3.40 0.19 -10.65
C ARG A 21 -2.57 -0.64 -9.68
N GLY A 22 -2.25 -0.07 -8.52
CA GLY A 22 -1.41 -0.70 -7.51
C GLY A 22 -1.95 -2.06 -7.03
N ASP A 23 -3.27 -2.20 -6.87
CA ASP A 23 -3.91 -3.46 -6.46
C ASP A 23 -3.75 -4.59 -7.48
N ARG A 24 -3.70 -4.26 -8.78
CA ARG A 24 -3.52 -5.24 -9.85
C ARG A 24 -2.07 -5.62 -10.04
N LEU A 25 -1.19 -4.63 -10.15
CA LEU A 25 0.24 -4.86 -10.36
C LEU A 25 0.84 -5.67 -9.22
N VAL A 26 0.53 -5.31 -7.99
CA VAL A 26 1.07 -6.01 -6.82
C VAL A 26 0.46 -7.41 -6.67
N ALA A 27 -0.83 -7.60 -6.95
CA ALA A 27 -1.44 -8.91 -6.94
C ALA A 27 -0.80 -9.85 -7.98
N GLN A 28 -0.52 -9.36 -9.18
CA GLN A 28 0.16 -10.12 -10.21
C GLN A 28 1.57 -10.50 -9.78
N ALA A 29 2.38 -9.53 -9.35
CA ALA A 29 3.74 -9.79 -8.90
C ALA A 29 3.80 -10.75 -7.70
N ALA A 30 2.86 -10.63 -6.76
CA ALA A 30 2.77 -11.52 -5.61
C ALA A 30 2.31 -12.93 -5.95
N SER A 31 1.51 -13.11 -7.02
CA SER A 31 1.12 -14.44 -7.49
C SER A 31 2.27 -15.23 -8.07
N ASP A 32 3.24 -14.55 -8.65
CA ASP A 32 4.42 -15.16 -9.29
C ASP A 32 5.57 -15.40 -8.28
N ALA A 33 5.44 -14.85 -7.08
CA ALA A 33 6.45 -14.97 -6.03
C ALA A 33 6.04 -15.98 -4.95
N HIS A 34 7.04 -16.66 -4.39
CA HIS A 34 6.84 -17.55 -3.26
C HIS A 34 7.18 -16.84 -1.95
N PHE A 35 6.21 -16.76 -1.04
CA PHE A 35 6.41 -16.22 0.30
C PHE A 35 6.11 -17.28 1.35
N GLU A 36 7.02 -17.44 2.29
CA GLU A 36 6.81 -18.31 3.44
C GLU A 36 6.23 -17.52 4.62
N PRO A 37 5.24 -18.06 5.34
CA PRO A 37 4.73 -17.45 6.57
C PRO A 37 5.75 -17.55 7.72
N PRO A 38 5.66 -16.69 8.73
CA PRO A 38 4.74 -15.57 8.87
C PRO A 38 5.19 -14.36 8.02
N LEU A 39 4.29 -13.82 7.22
CA LEU A 39 4.54 -12.65 6.37
C LEU A 39 3.91 -11.39 6.96
N HIS A 40 4.72 -10.38 7.18
CA HIS A 40 4.31 -9.06 7.63
C HIS A 40 4.34 -8.07 6.44
N VAL A 41 3.22 -7.43 6.14
CA VAL A 41 3.12 -6.50 5.02
C VAL A 41 3.18 -5.06 5.53
N VAL A 42 4.10 -4.28 4.97
CA VAL A 42 4.22 -2.84 5.24
C VAL A 42 4.02 -2.09 3.92
N ALA A 43 2.94 -1.33 3.83
CA ALA A 43 2.62 -0.55 2.63
C ALA A 43 2.74 0.95 2.93
N ILE A 44 3.55 1.68 2.16
CA ILE A 44 3.83 3.09 2.38
C ILE A 44 3.64 3.89 1.09
N GLY A 45 2.92 4.99 1.17
CA GLY A 45 2.74 5.91 0.05
C GLY A 45 1.28 6.16 -0.32
N LYS A 46 1.05 6.91 -1.40
CA LYS A 46 -0.30 7.28 -1.85
C LYS A 46 -1.12 6.09 -2.36
N ALA A 47 -0.47 5.07 -2.91
CA ALA A 47 -1.11 3.84 -3.38
C ALA A 47 -1.06 2.70 -2.35
N ALA A 48 -0.57 2.93 -1.13
CA ALA A 48 -0.33 1.92 -0.11
C ALA A 48 -1.56 1.04 0.17
N ALA A 49 -2.72 1.64 0.36
CA ALA A 49 -3.95 0.89 0.62
C ALA A 49 -4.38 0.01 -0.56
N ALA A 50 -4.24 0.51 -1.79
CA ALA A 50 -4.53 -0.28 -3.00
C ALA A 50 -3.57 -1.47 -3.13
N MET A 51 -2.27 -1.24 -2.94
CA MET A 51 -1.23 -2.26 -3.02
C MET A 51 -1.43 -3.33 -1.93
N ALA A 52 -1.69 -2.93 -0.69
CA ALA A 52 -1.99 -3.84 0.42
C ALA A 52 -3.23 -4.70 0.13
N ALA A 53 -4.30 -4.12 -0.43
CA ALA A 53 -5.49 -4.87 -0.83
C ALA A 53 -5.18 -5.89 -1.95
N GLY A 54 -4.29 -5.55 -2.87
CA GLY A 54 -3.81 -6.46 -3.91
C GLY A 54 -3.10 -7.69 -3.33
N VAL A 55 -2.15 -7.47 -2.42
CA VAL A 55 -1.43 -8.55 -1.72
C VAL A 55 -2.38 -9.37 -0.86
N GLN A 56 -3.26 -8.71 -0.10
CA GLN A 56 -4.23 -9.39 0.76
C GLN A 56 -5.11 -10.37 -0.04
N ARG A 57 -5.48 -10.03 -1.27
CA ARG A 57 -6.30 -10.90 -2.13
C ARG A 57 -5.58 -12.19 -2.50
N VAL A 58 -4.26 -12.15 -2.68
CA VAL A 58 -3.45 -13.29 -3.18
C VAL A 58 -2.80 -14.07 -2.04
N LEU A 59 -2.26 -13.37 -1.02
CA LEU A 59 -1.43 -13.95 0.03
C LEU A 59 -2.12 -13.99 1.41
N HIS A 60 -3.44 -13.85 1.48
CA HIS A 60 -4.17 -13.70 2.76
C HIS A 60 -3.83 -14.79 3.81
N LYS A 61 -3.51 -16.02 3.39
CA LYS A 61 -3.16 -17.13 4.27
C LYS A 61 -1.75 -17.02 4.86
N GLN A 62 -0.84 -16.35 4.16
CA GLN A 62 0.54 -16.14 4.58
C GLN A 62 0.70 -14.89 5.45
N ILE A 63 -0.22 -13.91 5.29
CA ILE A 63 -0.12 -12.62 5.97
C ILE A 63 -0.54 -12.76 7.44
N ARG A 64 0.38 -12.41 8.32
CA ARG A 64 0.18 -12.37 9.77
C ARG A 64 -0.35 -11.00 10.22
N ARG A 65 0.29 -9.91 9.75
CA ARG A 65 -0.06 -8.53 10.10
C ARG A 65 0.14 -7.62 8.89
N THR A 66 -0.59 -6.52 8.85
CA THR A 66 -0.45 -5.49 7.81
C THR A 66 -0.42 -4.11 8.44
N LEU A 67 0.60 -3.32 8.11
CA LEU A 67 0.71 -1.90 8.44
C LEU A 67 0.63 -1.08 7.15
N ILE A 68 -0.21 -0.06 7.16
CA ILE A 68 -0.41 0.85 6.04
C ILE A 68 -0.13 2.28 6.50
N ILE A 69 0.81 2.95 5.84
CA ILE A 69 1.10 4.36 6.09
C ILE A 69 0.80 5.15 4.82
N THR A 70 -0.20 6.01 4.86
CA THR A 70 -0.68 6.69 3.68
C THR A 70 -1.09 8.14 3.98
N LYS A 71 -1.33 8.90 2.92
CA LYS A 71 -1.87 10.25 3.01
C LYS A 71 -3.34 10.20 3.45
N ARG A 72 -3.77 11.23 4.16
CA ARG A 72 -5.19 11.41 4.55
C ARG A 72 -6.12 11.29 3.35
N GLY A 73 -7.22 10.54 3.51
CA GLY A 73 -8.24 10.31 2.49
C GLY A 73 -7.91 9.27 1.41
N HIS A 74 -6.74 8.62 1.45
CA HIS A 74 -6.32 7.64 0.44
C HIS A 74 -6.62 6.17 0.77
N ASN A 75 -7.28 5.88 1.88
CA ASN A 75 -7.64 4.52 2.30
C ASN A 75 -9.10 4.13 1.99
N SER A 76 -9.95 5.08 1.66
CA SER A 76 -11.40 4.91 1.61
C SER A 76 -11.92 3.76 0.74
N PRO A 77 -11.49 3.59 -0.53
CA PRO A 77 -12.03 2.50 -1.37
C PRO A 77 -11.68 1.09 -0.88
N TRP A 78 -10.66 0.96 -0.02
CA TRP A 78 -10.05 -0.31 0.38
C TRP A 78 -10.36 -0.72 1.81
N SER A 79 -11.07 0.11 2.57
CA SER A 79 -11.33 -0.08 4.00
C SER A 79 -11.96 -1.42 4.34
N LYS A 80 -12.84 -1.95 3.48
CA LYS A 80 -13.48 -3.26 3.68
C LYS A 80 -12.49 -4.43 3.57
N ALA A 81 -11.57 -4.36 2.61
CA ALA A 81 -10.56 -5.39 2.39
C ALA A 81 -9.45 -5.35 3.46
N LEU A 82 -9.27 -4.23 4.13
CA LEU A 82 -8.17 -3.95 5.05
C LEU A 82 -8.60 -3.82 6.51
N ARG A 83 -9.70 -4.47 6.91
CA ARG A 83 -10.28 -4.35 8.25
C ARG A 83 -9.33 -4.73 9.39
N GLN A 84 -8.38 -5.61 9.15
CA GLN A 84 -7.41 -6.09 10.12
C GLN A 84 -6.05 -5.37 10.01
N ALA A 85 -5.92 -4.43 9.08
CA ALA A 85 -4.70 -3.66 8.92
C ALA A 85 -4.67 -2.49 9.91
N GLU A 86 -3.49 -2.23 10.47
CA GLU A 86 -3.21 -0.97 11.15
C GLU A 86 -2.98 0.10 10.09
N ILE A 87 -3.70 1.22 10.16
CA ILE A 87 -3.63 2.29 9.17
C ILE A 87 -3.23 3.60 9.85
N ILE A 88 -2.12 4.16 9.41
CA ILE A 88 -1.61 5.46 9.84
C ILE A 88 -1.77 6.45 8.70
N GLN A 89 -2.28 7.63 9.00
CA GLN A 89 -2.40 8.72 8.03
C GLN A 89 -1.47 9.85 8.43
N ALA A 90 -0.57 10.23 7.51
CA ALA A 90 0.44 11.25 7.74
C ALA A 90 0.38 12.40 6.71
N GLY A 91 1.22 13.41 6.91
CA GLY A 91 1.28 14.60 6.07
C GLY A 91 1.93 14.34 4.72
N HIS A 92 1.41 14.98 3.68
CA HIS A 92 1.97 14.96 2.34
C HIS A 92 1.49 16.23 1.56
N PRO A 93 2.35 16.93 0.83
CA PRO A 93 3.74 16.62 0.44
C PRO A 93 4.80 17.00 1.50
N ILE A 94 4.42 17.74 2.50
CA ILE A 94 5.34 18.18 3.56
C ILE A 94 5.20 17.22 4.75
N PRO A 95 6.31 16.70 5.30
CA PRO A 95 6.30 15.91 6.53
C PRO A 95 5.67 16.69 7.69
N THR A 96 5.02 15.98 8.57
CA THR A 96 4.36 16.53 9.75
C THR A 96 4.73 15.72 10.99
N ARG A 97 4.23 16.10 12.15
CA ARG A 97 4.41 15.32 13.39
C ARG A 97 3.88 13.90 13.25
N GLU A 98 2.82 13.71 12.46
CA GLU A 98 2.27 12.39 12.16
C GLU A 98 3.25 11.55 11.32
N SER A 99 4.12 12.18 10.50
CA SER A 99 5.16 11.46 9.74
C SER A 99 6.26 10.92 10.66
N LEU A 100 6.64 11.69 11.69
CA LEU A 100 7.58 11.24 12.74
C LEU A 100 6.95 10.09 13.55
N ALA A 101 5.72 10.27 14.03
CA ALA A 101 4.99 9.24 14.75
C ALA A 101 4.81 7.96 13.92
N ALA A 102 4.61 8.09 12.61
CA ALA A 102 4.53 6.95 11.68
C ALA A 102 5.87 6.22 11.58
N GLY A 103 6.99 6.94 11.58
CA GLY A 103 8.33 6.36 11.61
C GLY A 103 8.61 5.59 12.89
N GLU A 104 8.37 6.20 14.04
CA GLU A 104 8.49 5.56 15.36
C GLU A 104 7.61 4.31 15.45
N ARG A 105 6.35 4.42 15.01
CA ARG A 105 5.42 3.29 15.02
C ARG A 105 5.85 2.17 14.09
N LEU A 106 6.40 2.47 12.91
CA LEU A 106 6.94 1.46 11.99
C LEU A 106 8.09 0.70 12.64
N LEU A 107 9.05 1.38 13.26
CA LEU A 107 10.17 0.74 13.95
C LEU A 107 9.68 -0.18 15.06
N GLN A 108 8.82 0.33 15.94
CA GLN A 108 8.20 -0.47 17.00
C GLN A 108 7.44 -1.68 16.44
N TRP A 109 6.70 -1.50 15.35
CA TRP A 109 5.92 -2.56 14.71
C TRP A 109 6.80 -3.68 14.14
N MET A 110 7.99 -3.33 13.67
CA MET A 110 8.99 -4.32 13.23
C MET A 110 9.66 -5.03 14.41
N GLU A 111 9.96 -4.31 15.51
CA GLU A 111 10.52 -4.88 16.73
C GLU A 111 9.56 -5.84 17.43
N ASP A 112 8.24 -5.57 17.35
CA ASP A 112 7.18 -6.41 17.91
C ASP A 112 6.93 -7.71 17.09
N ALA A 113 7.62 -7.91 15.98
CA ALA A 113 7.44 -9.09 15.14
C ALA A 113 8.18 -10.31 15.70
N GLU A 114 7.71 -11.49 15.31
CA GLU A 114 8.36 -12.77 15.64
C GLU A 114 9.78 -12.82 15.06
N GLN A 115 10.68 -13.55 15.71
CA GLN A 115 12.10 -13.63 15.31
C GLN A 115 12.31 -14.15 13.88
N ASP A 116 11.40 -14.98 13.38
CA ASP A 116 11.41 -15.57 12.04
C ASP A 116 10.49 -14.80 11.05
N ALA A 117 9.95 -13.66 11.44
CA ALA A 117 9.08 -12.84 10.62
C ALA A 117 9.78 -12.39 9.33
N ARG A 118 9.04 -12.46 8.22
CA ARG A 118 9.45 -11.90 6.94
C ARG A 118 8.65 -10.65 6.64
N PHE A 119 9.30 -9.65 6.07
CA PHE A 119 8.68 -8.37 5.76
C PHE A 119 8.58 -8.17 4.25
N LEU A 120 7.38 -7.85 3.78
CA LEU A 120 7.11 -7.39 2.43
C LEU A 120 6.81 -5.90 2.44
N PHE A 121 7.72 -5.10 1.93
CA PHE A 121 7.54 -3.65 1.78
C PHE A 121 6.94 -3.32 0.41
N LEU A 122 5.84 -2.60 0.42
CA LEU A 122 5.14 -2.08 -0.76
C LEU A 122 5.27 -0.55 -0.75
N ILE A 123 6.14 -0.02 -1.60
CA ILE A 123 6.45 1.41 -1.59
C ILE A 123 5.91 2.09 -2.83
N SER A 124 5.23 3.22 -2.66
CA SER A 124 4.71 4.05 -3.73
C SER A 124 5.04 5.53 -3.53
N GLY A 125 4.74 6.36 -4.52
CA GLY A 125 5.04 7.79 -4.47
C GLY A 125 4.53 8.50 -3.21
N GLY A 126 5.37 9.35 -2.63
CA GLY A 126 5.10 10.13 -1.42
C GLY A 126 5.55 9.46 -0.11
N ALA A 127 6.16 8.29 -0.16
CA ALA A 127 6.59 7.56 1.05
C ALA A 127 7.54 8.38 1.92
N SER A 128 8.51 9.07 1.33
CA SER A 128 9.51 9.87 2.05
C SER A 128 8.94 11.01 2.90
N SER A 129 7.75 11.54 2.57
CA SER A 129 7.10 12.55 3.39
C SER A 129 6.13 11.97 4.43
N LEU A 130 5.78 10.71 4.29
CA LEU A 130 4.81 10.03 5.15
C LEU A 130 5.46 9.30 6.33
N VAL A 131 6.75 8.95 6.21
CA VAL A 131 7.51 8.23 7.23
C VAL A 131 8.86 8.89 7.42
N GLU A 132 9.13 9.32 8.62
CA GLU A 132 10.40 9.93 8.99
C GLU A 132 10.91 9.33 10.30
N ALA A 133 12.20 8.97 10.33
CA ALA A 133 12.90 8.49 11.52
C ALA A 133 14.28 9.16 11.56
N PRO A 134 14.35 10.45 11.89
CA PRO A 134 15.65 11.16 12.02
C PRO A 134 16.45 10.56 13.17
N VAL A 135 17.74 10.37 12.95
CA VAL A 135 18.75 9.99 13.96
C VAL A 135 19.27 11.19 14.72
#